data_73fd37ba3bcdf33dcb4461735a0f8e04
#
_entry.id   73fd37ba3bcdf33dcb4461735a0f8e04
#
_cell.length_a   1.000
_cell.length_b   1.000
_cell.length_c   1.000
_cell.angle_alpha   90.00
_cell.angle_beta   90.00
_cell.angle_gamma   90.00
#
_symmetry.space_group_name_H-M   'P 1'
#
loop_
_entity.id
_entity.type
_entity.pdbx_description
1 polymer ?
#
loop_
_entity_poly.entity_id
_entity_poly.type
_entity_poly.pdbx_seq_one_letter_code
_entity_poly.pdbx_strand_id
1 'polypeptide(L)'
;MQKHCRRHALRGAIALAVAAAFSMKAVPAIKNIAVVASAGSKLTDVPLADLVKMCKGATKAWPDGKAFMLVLKSPDAPEMHGALTKLFGGPADLKAAIAKLNETHQVVKVVDTDDDLLRTVDTTPGAIGIVDVYAINSSVKVLRIDGKLPFDVGYALKGN
;
A
#
# COMPACT_ATOMS: atom_id res chain seq x y z
N MET A 1 -62.83 -37.07 52.55
CA MET A 1 -61.58 -37.84 52.76
C MET A 1 -60.56 -37.35 51.79
N GLN A 2 -59.70 -36.55 52.24
CA GLN A 2 -58.25 -36.42 52.19
C GLN A 2 -57.58 -37.34 51.14
N LYS A 3 -56.69 -36.73 50.27
CA LYS A 3 -55.26 -36.83 50.43
C LYS A 3 -54.52 -36.12 49.28
N HIS A 4 -53.89 -35.05 49.67
CA HIS A 4 -52.47 -34.71 49.52
C HIS A 4 -51.85 -34.72 48.11
N CYS A 5 -51.84 -33.51 47.64
CA CYS A 5 -50.86 -32.95 46.73
C CYS A 5 -49.43 -33.19 47.18
N ARG A 6 -48.56 -33.63 46.30
CA ARG A 6 -47.11 -33.39 46.41
C ARG A 6 -46.60 -32.78 45.10
N ARG A 7 -46.34 -31.51 45.23
CA ARG A 7 -45.61 -30.72 44.23
C ARG A 7 -44.14 -31.09 44.28
N HIS A 8 -43.63 -31.61 43.19
CA HIS A 8 -42.18 -31.62 42.96
C HIS A 8 -41.83 -30.47 42.05
N ALA A 9 -41.25 -29.41 42.61
CA ALA A 9 -40.64 -28.34 41.92
C ALA A 9 -39.31 -28.83 41.26
N LEU A 10 -39.31 -28.92 39.92
CA LEU A 10 -38.08 -29.15 39.15
C LEU A 10 -37.40 -27.79 38.98
N ARG A 11 -36.32 -27.61 39.72
CA ARG A 11 -35.41 -26.47 39.54
C ARG A 11 -34.54 -26.77 38.32
N GLY A 12 -34.91 -26.19 37.16
CA GLY A 12 -34.04 -26.13 35.99
C GLY A 12 -32.96 -25.09 36.20
N ALA A 13 -31.74 -25.51 36.38
CA ALA A 13 -30.57 -24.65 36.33
C ALA A 13 -30.29 -24.29 34.85
N ILE A 14 -30.56 -23.05 34.49
CA ILE A 14 -30.15 -22.51 33.19
C ILE A 14 -28.68 -22.12 33.33
N ALA A 15 -27.81 -22.96 32.78
CA ALA A 15 -26.39 -22.63 32.61
C ALA A 15 -26.26 -21.65 31.45
N LEU A 16 -26.07 -20.37 31.75
CA LEU A 16 -25.74 -19.34 30.77
C LEU A 16 -24.28 -19.53 30.34
N ALA A 17 -24.06 -20.18 29.23
CA ALA A 17 -22.74 -20.24 28.59
C ALA A 17 -22.46 -18.88 27.94
N VAL A 18 -21.71 -18.01 28.63
CA VAL A 18 -21.15 -16.79 28.04
C VAL A 18 -20.02 -17.21 27.12
N ALA A 19 -20.32 -17.34 25.83
CA ALA A 19 -19.30 -17.45 24.79
C ALA A 19 -18.65 -16.07 24.64
N ALA A 20 -17.50 -15.88 25.30
CA ALA A 20 -16.62 -14.74 25.05
C ALA A 20 -16.05 -14.89 23.63
N ALA A 21 -16.68 -14.21 22.68
CA ALA A 21 -16.12 -14.04 21.35
C ALA A 21 -14.87 -13.16 21.47
N PHE A 22 -13.71 -13.80 21.53
CA PHE A 22 -12.43 -13.11 21.33
C PHE A 22 -12.40 -12.68 19.87
N SER A 23 -12.81 -11.44 19.60
CA SER A 23 -12.51 -10.77 18.33
C SER A 23 -10.99 -10.58 18.27
N MET A 24 -10.29 -11.53 17.71
CA MET A 24 -8.91 -11.34 17.28
C MET A 24 -8.95 -10.25 16.23
N LYS A 25 -8.59 -9.02 16.62
CA LYS A 25 -8.26 -7.98 15.66
C LYS A 25 -7.06 -8.52 14.88
N ALA A 26 -7.28 -8.85 13.60
CA ALA A 26 -6.19 -9.21 12.72
C ALA A 26 -5.21 -8.04 12.71
N VAL A 27 -3.97 -8.28 13.21
CA VAL A 27 -2.88 -7.31 13.07
C VAL A 27 -2.63 -7.20 11.57
N PRO A 28 -2.75 -6.00 10.97
CA PRO A 28 -2.47 -5.86 9.55
C PRO A 28 -1.05 -6.34 9.27
N ALA A 29 -0.92 -7.30 8.36
CA ALA A 29 0.40 -7.79 7.96
C ALA A 29 1.17 -6.63 7.35
N ILE A 30 2.41 -6.39 7.83
CA ILE A 30 3.31 -5.43 7.23
C ILE A 30 3.60 -5.92 5.81
N LYS A 31 3.11 -5.21 4.81
CA LYS A 31 3.40 -5.52 3.41
C LYS A 31 4.74 -4.94 3.02
N ASN A 32 5.51 -5.72 2.29
CA ASN A 32 6.80 -5.27 1.75
C ASN A 32 6.54 -4.55 0.43
N ILE A 33 6.57 -3.23 0.48
CA ILE A 33 6.34 -2.36 -0.67
C ILE A 33 7.66 -2.18 -1.41
N ALA A 34 7.64 -2.36 -2.73
CA ALA A 34 8.76 -2.11 -3.62
C ALA A 34 8.47 -0.96 -4.57
N VAL A 35 9.51 -0.22 -4.90
CA VAL A 35 9.52 0.71 -6.05
C VAL A 35 10.12 -0.04 -7.23
N VAL A 36 9.39 -0.07 -8.34
CA VAL A 36 9.80 -0.81 -9.54
C VAL A 36 9.89 0.12 -10.75
N ALA A 37 10.78 -0.21 -11.67
CA ALA A 37 10.90 0.41 -12.98
C ALA A 37 10.93 -0.69 -14.06
N SER A 38 10.74 -0.33 -15.34
CA SER A 38 10.93 -1.27 -16.44
C SER A 38 12.28 -1.99 -16.34
N ALA A 39 12.33 -3.27 -16.66
CA ALA A 39 13.57 -4.05 -16.66
C ALA A 39 14.66 -3.41 -17.54
N GLY A 40 14.28 -2.75 -18.64
CA GLY A 40 15.17 -2.01 -19.53
C GLY A 40 15.58 -0.62 -19.06
N SER A 41 15.06 -0.13 -17.93
CA SER A 41 15.42 1.18 -17.38
C SER A 41 16.88 1.21 -16.91
N LYS A 42 17.53 2.37 -17.04
CA LYS A 42 18.87 2.60 -16.48
C LYS A 42 18.87 2.93 -15.00
N LEU A 43 17.69 3.22 -14.43
CA LEU A 43 17.52 3.50 -12.99
C LEU A 43 17.85 2.23 -12.19
N THR A 44 18.64 2.38 -11.14
CA THR A 44 19.01 1.28 -10.23
C THR A 44 18.83 1.67 -8.78
N ASP A 45 19.18 2.91 -8.45
CA ASP A 45 19.09 3.49 -7.11
C ASP A 45 18.51 4.89 -7.21
N VAL A 46 17.58 5.23 -6.33
CA VAL A 46 16.92 6.54 -6.28
C VAL A 46 16.97 7.03 -4.84
N PRO A 47 17.60 8.18 -4.58
CA PRO A 47 17.51 8.82 -3.28
C PRO A 47 16.06 9.13 -2.91
N LEU A 48 15.66 8.82 -1.68
CA LEU A 48 14.29 9.11 -1.21
C LEU A 48 13.95 10.59 -1.35
N ALA A 49 14.92 11.48 -1.07
CA ALA A 49 14.71 12.92 -1.19
C ALA A 49 14.35 13.36 -2.62
N ASP A 50 14.96 12.76 -3.64
CA ASP A 50 14.67 13.06 -5.04
C ASP A 50 13.30 12.48 -5.45
N LEU A 51 12.98 11.27 -4.99
CA LEU A 51 11.67 10.68 -5.21
C LEU A 51 10.55 11.55 -4.59
N VAL A 52 10.75 12.05 -3.38
CA VAL A 52 9.82 12.99 -2.73
C VAL A 52 9.65 14.30 -3.53
N LYS A 53 10.73 14.88 -4.05
CA LYS A 53 10.66 16.07 -4.89
C LYS A 53 9.84 15.83 -6.16
N MET A 54 10.03 14.68 -6.80
CA MET A 54 9.27 14.28 -7.99
C MET A 54 7.79 14.07 -7.68
N CYS A 55 7.48 13.36 -6.59
CA CYS A 55 6.10 13.13 -6.15
C CYS A 55 5.38 14.42 -5.74
N LYS A 56 6.11 15.44 -5.29
CA LYS A 56 5.56 16.79 -4.99
C LYS A 56 5.52 17.72 -6.21
N GLY A 57 5.95 17.26 -7.38
CA GLY A 57 5.97 18.05 -8.61
C GLY A 57 7.09 19.09 -8.70
N ALA A 58 8.04 19.09 -7.76
CA ALA A 58 9.18 20.02 -7.80
C ALA A 58 10.18 19.68 -8.91
N THR A 59 10.29 18.39 -9.28
CA THR A 59 11.11 17.92 -10.39
C THR A 59 10.24 17.03 -11.29
N LYS A 60 10.24 17.30 -12.59
CA LYS A 60 9.31 16.68 -13.56
C LYS A 60 9.95 15.60 -14.43
N ALA A 61 11.27 15.49 -14.40
CA ALA A 61 12.01 14.54 -15.21
C ALA A 61 13.20 13.95 -14.46
N TRP A 62 13.57 12.74 -14.87
CA TRP A 62 14.81 12.09 -14.45
C TRP A 62 16.05 12.82 -15.03
N PRO A 63 17.25 12.57 -14.46
CA PRO A 63 18.50 13.16 -14.99
C PRO A 63 18.77 12.79 -16.45
N ASP A 64 18.22 11.67 -16.95
CA ASP A 64 18.31 11.26 -18.35
C ASP A 64 17.27 11.92 -19.28
N GLY A 65 16.50 12.87 -18.76
CA GLY A 65 15.50 13.65 -19.51
C GLY A 65 14.14 12.99 -19.68
N LYS A 66 13.95 11.75 -19.22
CA LYS A 66 12.64 11.09 -19.28
C LYS A 66 11.68 11.69 -18.26
N ALA A 67 10.43 11.92 -18.68
CA ALA A 67 9.40 12.43 -17.80
C ALA A 67 9.15 11.46 -16.64
N PHE A 68 9.03 12.00 -15.43
CA PHE A 68 8.66 11.22 -14.26
C PHE A 68 7.16 10.92 -14.27
N MET A 69 6.81 9.66 -14.01
CA MET A 69 5.44 9.22 -13.75
C MET A 69 5.45 8.19 -12.63
N LEU A 70 4.60 8.40 -11.64
CA LEU A 70 4.36 7.44 -10.57
C LEU A 70 3.08 6.66 -10.87
N VAL A 71 3.14 5.33 -10.89
CA VAL A 71 1.99 4.46 -11.09
C VAL A 71 1.61 3.83 -9.75
N LEU A 72 0.36 3.97 -9.38
CA LEU A 72 -0.20 3.49 -8.11
C LEU A 72 -1.42 2.61 -8.36
N LYS A 73 -1.58 1.59 -7.52
CA LYS A 73 -2.83 0.85 -7.37
C LYS A 73 -3.44 1.17 -6.02
N SER A 74 -4.73 1.50 -6.01
CA SER A 74 -5.49 1.73 -4.77
C SER A 74 -4.75 2.63 -3.76
N PRO A 75 -4.56 3.93 -4.06
CA PRO A 75 -3.81 4.84 -3.20
C PRO A 75 -4.44 5.00 -1.80
N ASP A 76 -5.73 4.69 -1.65
CA ASP A 76 -6.43 4.70 -0.37
C ASP A 76 -6.24 3.42 0.45
N ALA A 77 -5.55 2.42 -0.09
CA ALA A 77 -5.34 1.16 0.62
C ALA A 77 -4.50 1.38 1.88
N PRO A 78 -4.92 0.83 3.05
CA PRO A 78 -4.23 1.05 4.32
C PRO A 78 -2.75 0.66 4.28
N GLU A 79 -2.40 -0.38 3.53
CA GLU A 79 -1.04 -0.86 3.35
C GLU A 79 -0.13 0.12 2.61
N MET A 80 -0.70 1.01 1.79
CA MET A 80 0.05 2.02 1.04
C MET A 80 0.25 3.31 1.84
N HIS A 81 -0.51 3.49 2.92
CA HIS A 81 -0.57 4.76 3.65
C HIS A 81 0.81 5.23 4.15
N GLY A 82 1.60 4.33 4.73
CA GLY A 82 2.94 4.67 5.24
C GLY A 82 3.90 5.14 4.15
N ALA A 83 3.95 4.45 3.02
CA ALA A 83 4.80 4.81 1.89
C ALA A 83 4.35 6.12 1.24
N LEU A 84 3.04 6.29 0.99
CA LEU A 84 2.48 7.48 0.35
C LEU A 84 2.59 8.72 1.24
N THR A 85 2.45 8.59 2.56
CA THR A 85 2.68 9.67 3.52
C THR A 85 4.11 10.20 3.41
N LYS A 86 5.09 9.34 3.29
CA LYS A 86 6.50 9.75 3.11
C LYS A 86 6.74 10.46 1.78
N LEU A 87 6.12 9.98 0.70
CA LEU A 87 6.33 10.53 -0.64
C LEU A 87 5.60 11.86 -0.85
N PHE A 88 4.38 11.99 -0.36
CA PHE A 88 3.54 13.17 -0.57
C PHE A 88 3.51 14.14 0.62
N GLY A 89 4.10 13.78 1.75
CA GLY A 89 4.17 14.61 2.95
C GLY A 89 2.91 14.59 3.81
N GLY A 90 2.11 13.52 3.72
CA GLY A 90 0.94 13.28 4.55
C GLY A 90 -0.23 14.23 4.33
N PRO A 91 -0.67 14.47 3.07
CA PRO A 91 -1.85 15.30 2.83
C PRO A 91 -3.09 14.66 3.45
N ALA A 92 -4.00 15.50 3.97
CA ALA A 92 -5.27 15.04 4.54
C ALA A 92 -6.15 14.34 3.48
N ASP A 93 -6.04 14.78 2.23
CA ASP A 93 -6.71 14.17 1.08
C ASP A 93 -5.70 13.91 -0.04
N LEU A 94 -5.26 12.66 -0.12
CA LEU A 94 -4.29 12.22 -1.12
C LEU A 94 -4.86 12.29 -2.54
N LYS A 95 -6.16 12.02 -2.73
CA LYS A 95 -6.80 12.10 -4.06
C LYS A 95 -6.79 13.53 -4.58
N ALA A 96 -7.12 14.50 -3.73
CA ALA A 96 -7.09 15.91 -4.09
C ALA A 96 -5.64 16.38 -4.40
N ALA A 97 -4.66 15.91 -3.63
CA ALA A 97 -3.25 16.20 -3.89
C ALA A 97 -2.79 15.63 -5.25
N ILE A 98 -3.15 14.39 -5.58
CA ILE A 98 -2.87 13.76 -6.88
C ILE A 98 -3.56 14.52 -8.01
N ALA A 99 -4.83 14.88 -7.87
CA ALA A 99 -5.57 15.65 -8.88
C ALA A 99 -4.88 16.97 -9.17
N LYS A 100 -4.48 17.71 -8.13
CA LYS A 100 -3.76 18.98 -8.27
C LYS A 100 -2.41 18.82 -8.98
N LEU A 101 -1.65 17.77 -8.67
CA LEU A 101 -0.39 17.48 -9.35
C LEU A 101 -0.60 17.18 -10.85
N ASN A 102 -1.72 16.56 -11.19
CA ASN A 102 -2.04 16.17 -12.57
C ASN A 102 -2.69 17.30 -13.39
N GLU A 103 -2.95 18.48 -12.84
CA GLU A 103 -3.58 19.60 -13.57
C GLU A 103 -2.77 20.06 -14.80
N THR A 104 -1.45 20.03 -14.70
CA THR A 104 -0.55 20.50 -15.79
C THR A 104 0.01 19.36 -16.63
N HIS A 105 0.25 18.20 -16.05
CA HIS A 105 0.73 16.99 -16.71
C HIS A 105 0.54 15.80 -15.76
N GLN A 106 0.44 14.61 -16.32
CA GLN A 106 0.20 13.40 -15.53
C GLN A 106 1.47 12.98 -14.77
N VAL A 107 1.55 13.35 -13.49
CA VAL A 107 2.62 12.93 -12.57
C VAL A 107 2.29 11.59 -11.92
N VAL A 108 1.02 11.37 -11.58
CA VAL A 108 0.55 10.15 -10.92
C VAL A 108 -0.55 9.51 -11.75
N LYS A 109 -0.37 8.25 -12.08
CA LYS A 109 -1.39 7.41 -12.72
C LYS A 109 -1.89 6.37 -11.75
N VAL A 110 -3.20 6.31 -11.55
CA VAL A 110 -3.85 5.27 -10.74
C VAL A 110 -4.41 4.21 -11.67
N VAL A 111 -4.17 2.94 -11.35
CA VAL A 111 -4.65 1.77 -12.08
C VAL A 111 -5.39 0.83 -11.13
N ASP A 112 -6.13 -0.13 -11.69
CA ASP A 112 -7.01 -1.00 -10.89
C ASP A 112 -6.33 -2.30 -10.45
N THR A 113 -5.38 -2.81 -11.23
CA THR A 113 -4.73 -4.11 -10.99
C THR A 113 -3.21 -4.01 -10.93
N ASP A 114 -2.57 -4.99 -10.30
CA ASP A 114 -1.11 -5.09 -10.28
C ASP A 114 -0.56 -5.34 -11.71
N ASP A 115 -1.26 -6.13 -12.52
CA ASP A 115 -0.87 -6.38 -13.91
C ASP A 115 -0.89 -5.11 -14.76
N ASP A 116 -1.89 -4.24 -14.57
CA ASP A 116 -1.96 -2.95 -15.26
C ASP A 116 -0.87 -2.00 -14.78
N LEU A 117 -0.53 -2.04 -13.48
CA LEU A 117 0.57 -1.28 -12.93
C LEU A 117 1.89 -1.71 -13.58
N LEU A 118 2.21 -2.99 -13.55
CA LEU A 118 3.45 -3.53 -14.09
C LEU A 118 3.56 -3.28 -15.60
N ARG A 119 2.49 -3.46 -16.36
CA ARG A 119 2.44 -3.17 -17.80
C ARG A 119 2.65 -1.68 -18.07
N THR A 120 2.01 -0.80 -17.30
CA THR A 120 2.17 0.64 -17.48
C THR A 120 3.60 1.08 -17.21
N VAL A 121 4.23 0.55 -16.14
CA VAL A 121 5.63 0.82 -15.81
C VAL A 121 6.57 0.32 -16.91
N ASP A 122 6.33 -0.86 -17.45
CA ASP A 122 7.17 -1.44 -18.50
C ASP A 122 7.08 -0.67 -19.82
N THR A 123 5.88 -0.24 -20.20
CA THR A 123 5.64 0.42 -21.50
C THR A 123 5.84 1.93 -21.50
N THR A 124 5.94 2.56 -20.33
CA THR A 124 6.08 4.02 -20.22
C THR A 124 7.49 4.41 -19.77
N PRO A 125 8.31 4.99 -20.66
CA PRO A 125 9.66 5.43 -20.31
C PRO A 125 9.64 6.46 -19.19
N GLY A 126 10.44 6.24 -18.13
CA GLY A 126 10.51 7.10 -16.96
C GLY A 126 9.43 6.85 -15.91
N ALA A 127 8.50 5.92 -16.16
CA ALA A 127 7.53 5.50 -15.15
C ALA A 127 8.17 4.60 -14.09
N ILE A 128 7.74 4.80 -12.85
CA ILE A 128 7.99 3.89 -11.73
C ILE A 128 6.65 3.50 -11.10
N GLY A 129 6.62 2.35 -10.47
CA GLY A 129 5.44 1.85 -9.76
C GLY A 129 5.74 1.57 -8.30
N ILE A 130 4.71 1.67 -7.48
CA ILE A 130 4.76 1.21 -6.09
C ILE A 130 3.85 -0.02 -6.00
N VAL A 131 4.43 -1.16 -5.65
CA VAL A 131 3.76 -2.45 -5.70
C VAL A 131 4.21 -3.34 -4.53
N ASP A 132 3.39 -4.31 -4.16
CA ASP A 132 3.80 -5.38 -3.26
C ASP A 132 4.89 -6.23 -3.93
N VAL A 133 5.95 -6.57 -3.19
CA VAL A 133 7.08 -7.36 -3.72
C VAL A 133 6.65 -8.71 -4.30
N TYR A 134 5.56 -9.28 -3.80
CA TYR A 134 5.04 -10.57 -4.26
C TYR A 134 4.26 -10.48 -5.59
N ALA A 135 3.89 -9.28 -6.03
CA ALA A 135 3.24 -9.06 -7.32
C ALA A 135 4.23 -8.82 -8.48
N ILE A 136 5.53 -8.70 -8.20
CA ILE A 136 6.55 -8.38 -9.20
C ILE A 136 6.75 -9.55 -10.17
N ASN A 137 6.88 -9.22 -11.46
CA ASN A 137 7.21 -10.14 -12.53
C ASN A 137 8.50 -9.74 -13.27
N SER A 138 8.87 -10.47 -14.31
CA SER A 138 10.12 -10.26 -15.07
C SER A 138 10.14 -9.01 -15.95
N SER A 139 9.01 -8.33 -16.16
CA SER A 139 8.95 -7.09 -16.98
C SER A 139 9.51 -5.87 -16.27
N VAL A 140 9.62 -5.95 -14.95
CA VAL A 140 10.10 -4.85 -14.11
C VAL A 140 11.24 -5.30 -13.20
N LYS A 141 11.99 -4.32 -12.71
CA LYS A 141 13.04 -4.52 -11.71
C LYS A 141 12.80 -3.65 -10.48
N VAL A 142 13.22 -4.13 -9.32
CA VAL A 142 13.15 -3.38 -8.07
C VAL A 142 14.27 -2.34 -8.04
N LEU A 143 13.90 -1.10 -7.73
CA LEU A 143 14.85 -0.02 -7.47
C LEU A 143 15.29 -0.03 -6.02
N ARG A 144 16.54 0.36 -5.78
CA ARG A 144 17.02 0.69 -4.44
C ARG A 144 16.55 2.08 -4.07
N ILE A 145 16.19 2.26 -2.82
CA ILE A 145 15.88 3.58 -2.25
C ILE A 145 16.94 3.86 -1.17
N ASP A 146 17.75 4.88 -1.38
CA ASP A 146 18.93 5.18 -0.55
C ASP A 146 19.86 3.97 -0.42
N GLY A 147 20.07 3.25 -1.52
CA GLY A 147 20.91 2.04 -1.58
C GLY A 147 20.29 0.78 -0.98
N LYS A 148 19.03 0.81 -0.51
CA LYS A 148 18.35 -0.28 0.19
C LYS A 148 17.23 -0.91 -0.63
N LEU A 149 17.09 -2.21 -0.52
CA LEU A 149 15.99 -3.01 -1.07
C LEU A 149 14.84 -3.17 -0.04
N PRO A 150 13.63 -3.58 -0.45
CA PRO A 150 12.46 -3.67 0.42
C PRO A 150 12.63 -4.50 1.70
N PHE A 151 13.50 -5.52 1.68
CA PHE A 151 13.76 -6.38 2.85
C PHE A 151 14.93 -5.90 3.72
N ASP A 152 15.67 -4.88 3.29
CA ASP A 152 16.83 -4.39 4.03
C ASP A 152 16.39 -3.64 5.28
N VAL A 153 17.23 -3.72 6.32
CA VAL A 153 17.02 -2.96 7.55
C VAL A 153 17.12 -1.47 7.25
N GLY A 154 16.08 -0.72 7.69
CA GLY A 154 16.01 0.72 7.45
C GLY A 154 15.55 1.13 6.05
N TYR A 155 14.95 0.21 5.28
CA TYR A 155 14.23 0.59 4.05
C TYR A 155 13.13 1.59 4.35
N ALA A 156 13.09 2.70 3.58
CA ALA A 156 12.28 3.86 3.92
C ALA A 156 10.78 3.68 3.64
N LEU A 157 10.41 2.92 2.60
CA LEU A 157 9.03 2.80 2.09
C LEU A 157 8.38 1.47 2.50
N LYS A 158 8.32 1.21 3.81
CA LYS A 158 7.60 0.04 4.32
C LYS A 158 6.10 0.27 4.27
N GLY A 159 5.34 -0.77 3.91
CA GLY A 159 3.90 -0.81 4.09
C GLY A 159 3.50 -0.90 5.57
N ASN A 160 2.24 -0.61 5.86
CA ASN A 160 1.64 -0.78 7.18
C ASN A 160 1.08 -2.20 7.35
#